data_80fa52907b2a39b8f3cc51ec56a8c97b
#
_entry.id   80fa52907b2a39b8f3cc51ec56a8c97b
#
_cell.length_a   1.000
_cell.length_b   1.000
_cell.length_c   1.000
_cell.angle_alpha   90.00
_cell.angle_beta   90.00
_cell.angle_gamma   90.00
#
_symmetry.space_group_name_H-M   'P 1'
#
loop_
_entity.id
_entity.type
_entity.pdbx_description
1 polymer ?
#
loop_
_entity_poly.entity_id
_entity_poly.type
_entity_poly.pdbx_seq_one_letter_code
_entity_poly.pdbx_strand_id
1 'polypeptide(L)'
;RSSDGTPTLNNWVFSSAPASAQAAAGAVDGQLKATLAVNAVTTSGSSGRVGRVIVGQIHAKDDEPIRLYYRKLPQNQRGSIYAAHEINGGDDIYYEIIGSRSNSLSDPADGITLNELWSYEILAQGNQLEVTIRSGDLYGEVIGTANIDMSASGYDIAKEFMYFKAGAYNQNNTSDGGLADDFSQVTFYHLEASHN
;
A
#
# COMPACT_ATOMS: atom_id res chain seq x y z
N ARG A 1 16.97 3.46 -2.99
CA ARG A 1 16.85 2.00 -2.90
C ARG A 1 18.23 1.42 -2.65
N SER A 2 18.37 0.71 -1.54
CA SER A 2 19.54 -0.15 -1.31
C SER A 2 19.25 -1.50 -1.96
N SER A 3 19.95 -1.85 -3.01
CA SER A 3 19.77 -3.13 -3.73
C SER A 3 20.58 -4.28 -3.12
N ASP A 4 21.39 -4.01 -2.10
CA ASP A 4 22.36 -4.95 -1.51
C ASP A 4 22.29 -5.01 0.04
N GLY A 5 21.26 -4.41 0.64
CA GLY A 5 21.10 -4.29 2.09
C GLY A 5 22.02 -3.25 2.74
N THR A 6 22.70 -2.40 1.96
CA THR A 6 23.45 -1.26 2.47
C THR A 6 22.51 -0.07 2.64
N PRO A 7 22.29 0.46 3.85
CA PRO A 7 21.36 1.56 4.06
C PRO A 7 21.88 2.86 3.42
N THR A 8 20.94 3.69 2.99
CA THR A 8 21.19 5.08 2.60
C THR A 8 20.43 5.99 3.55
N LEU A 9 20.63 7.31 3.47
CA LEU A 9 19.87 8.28 4.28
C LEU A 9 18.35 8.27 4.00
N ASN A 10 17.93 7.63 2.90
CA ASN A 10 16.51 7.46 2.55
C ASN A 10 15.90 6.15 3.06
N ASN A 11 16.71 5.29 3.69
CA ASN A 11 16.24 4.05 4.28
C ASN A 11 16.02 4.25 5.77
N TRP A 12 14.99 3.61 6.29
CA TRP A 12 14.63 3.62 7.68
C TRP A 12 14.41 2.19 8.18
N VAL A 13 14.29 2.00 9.48
CA VAL A 13 13.99 0.72 10.12
C VAL A 13 12.85 0.89 11.11
N PHE A 14 12.18 -0.22 11.43
CA PHE A 14 11.24 -0.24 12.56
C PHE A 14 11.99 -0.13 13.88
N SER A 15 11.41 0.54 14.88
CA SER A 15 12.01 0.64 16.22
C SER A 15 12.11 -0.70 16.95
N SER A 16 11.47 -1.74 16.45
CA SER A 16 11.66 -3.14 16.87
C SER A 16 12.95 -3.77 16.34
N ALA A 17 13.60 -3.17 15.34
CA ALA A 17 14.87 -3.68 14.80
C ALA A 17 16.03 -3.52 15.81
N PRO A 18 17.10 -4.33 15.70
CA PRO A 18 18.26 -4.22 16.58
C PRO A 18 18.87 -2.82 16.61
N ALA A 19 19.40 -2.39 17.76
CA ALA A 19 20.00 -1.06 17.93
C ALA A 19 21.08 -0.72 16.90
N SER A 20 21.84 -1.74 16.44
CA SER A 20 22.84 -1.56 15.37
C SER A 20 22.22 -1.21 14.02
N ALA A 21 21.03 -1.73 13.70
CA ALA A 21 20.29 -1.38 12.49
C ALA A 21 19.70 0.02 12.62
N GLN A 22 19.13 0.37 13.77
CA GLN A 22 18.61 1.72 14.03
C GLN A 22 19.72 2.79 13.92
N ALA A 23 20.92 2.50 14.46
CA ALA A 23 22.05 3.42 14.36
C ALA A 23 22.62 3.57 12.94
N ALA A 24 22.41 2.58 12.06
CA ALA A 24 22.86 2.60 10.67
C ALA A 24 21.84 3.22 9.70
N ALA A 25 20.54 3.24 10.07
CA ALA A 25 19.48 3.75 9.24
C ALA A 25 19.45 5.30 9.21
N GLY A 26 18.84 5.85 8.19
CA GLY A 26 18.60 7.30 8.10
C GLY A 26 17.49 7.78 9.02
N ALA A 27 16.58 6.87 9.45
CA ALA A 27 15.49 7.16 10.36
C ALA A 27 14.96 5.87 11.02
N VAL A 28 14.11 6.04 12.03
CA VAL A 28 13.44 4.95 12.75
C VAL A 28 11.94 5.23 12.75
N ASP A 29 11.14 4.20 12.42
CA ASP A 29 9.70 4.33 12.23
C ASP A 29 9.32 5.40 11.20
N GLY A 30 8.06 5.64 11.00
CA GLY A 30 7.60 6.71 10.12
C GLY A 30 6.18 6.52 9.61
N GLN A 31 5.77 7.49 8.80
CA GLN A 31 4.43 7.49 8.23
C GLN A 31 4.46 8.00 6.77
N LEU A 32 3.55 7.44 5.99
CA LEU A 32 3.25 7.90 4.63
C LEU A 32 1.81 8.37 4.59
N LYS A 33 1.59 9.61 4.18
CA LYS A 33 0.26 10.22 4.01
C LYS A 33 0.07 10.64 2.58
N ALA A 34 -1.13 10.43 2.06
CA ALA A 34 -1.49 10.96 0.76
C ALA A 34 -2.97 11.31 0.69
N THR A 35 -3.26 12.36 -0.09
CA THR A 35 -4.60 12.66 -0.62
C THR A 35 -4.57 12.46 -2.12
N LEU A 36 -5.45 11.66 -2.65
CA LEU A 36 -5.43 11.23 -4.05
C LEU A 36 -6.81 11.00 -4.63
N ALA A 37 -6.86 10.86 -5.94
CA ALA A 37 -7.97 10.28 -6.66
C ALA A 37 -7.43 9.22 -7.64
N VAL A 38 -8.08 8.06 -7.71
CA VAL A 38 -7.83 7.09 -8.77
C VAL A 38 -8.69 7.48 -9.97
N ASN A 39 -8.05 7.86 -11.07
CA ASN A 39 -8.76 8.39 -12.25
C ASN A 39 -9.12 7.29 -13.25
N ALA A 40 -8.28 6.26 -13.38
CA ALA A 40 -8.49 5.09 -14.21
C ALA A 40 -7.88 3.86 -13.60
N VAL A 41 -8.48 2.71 -13.88
CA VAL A 41 -7.93 1.38 -13.63
C VAL A 41 -8.19 0.49 -14.85
N THR A 42 -7.40 -0.58 -14.97
CA THR A 42 -7.55 -1.52 -16.09
C THR A 42 -8.93 -2.16 -16.13
N THR A 43 -9.44 -2.40 -17.33
CA THR A 43 -10.77 -2.99 -17.59
C THR A 43 -10.71 -4.36 -18.25
N SER A 44 -9.53 -4.80 -18.61
CA SER A 44 -9.23 -6.10 -19.23
C SER A 44 -8.24 -6.89 -18.38
N GLY A 45 -8.07 -8.17 -18.68
CA GLY A 45 -7.11 -9.06 -18.03
C GLY A 45 -7.75 -10.14 -17.16
N SER A 46 -6.92 -10.87 -16.45
CA SER A 46 -7.38 -11.95 -15.56
C SER A 46 -8.22 -11.41 -14.41
N SER A 47 -9.17 -12.21 -13.94
CA SER A 47 -10.07 -11.84 -12.84
C SER A 47 -9.33 -11.47 -11.55
N GLY A 48 -8.13 -12.00 -11.33
CA GLY A 48 -7.31 -11.70 -10.16
C GLY A 48 -6.50 -10.39 -10.28
N ARG A 49 -6.36 -9.83 -11.49
CA ARG A 49 -5.49 -8.68 -11.78
C ARG A 49 -6.24 -7.44 -12.23
N VAL A 50 -7.34 -7.61 -12.95
CA VAL A 50 -8.13 -6.49 -13.52
C VAL A 50 -8.56 -5.51 -12.44
N GLY A 51 -8.46 -4.23 -12.76
CA GLY A 51 -8.91 -3.12 -11.92
C GLY A 51 -8.06 -2.84 -10.68
N ARG A 52 -6.88 -3.48 -10.54
CA ARG A 52 -5.99 -3.35 -9.37
C ARG A 52 -4.88 -2.34 -9.61
N VAL A 53 -4.71 -1.43 -8.68
CA VAL A 53 -3.57 -0.51 -8.63
C VAL A 53 -3.08 -0.40 -7.19
N ILE A 54 -1.75 -0.47 -6.98
CA ILE A 54 -1.14 -0.16 -5.68
C ILE A 54 -0.86 1.33 -5.66
N VAL A 55 -1.28 1.99 -4.58
CA VAL A 55 -1.19 3.45 -4.41
C VAL A 55 -0.21 3.88 -3.33
N GLY A 56 0.14 2.98 -2.41
CA GLY A 56 1.11 3.22 -1.33
C GLY A 56 1.76 1.94 -0.88
N GLN A 57 3.03 2.00 -0.46
CA GLN A 57 3.79 0.84 0.01
C GLN A 57 4.83 1.25 1.06
N ILE A 58 5.15 0.30 1.94
CA ILE A 58 6.46 0.17 2.56
C ILE A 58 7.15 -0.99 1.87
N HIS A 59 8.36 -0.79 1.39
CA HIS A 59 9.16 -1.80 0.71
C HIS A 59 10.44 -2.04 1.50
N ALA A 60 10.75 -3.30 1.75
CA ALA A 60 12.00 -3.77 2.32
C ALA A 60 13.01 -4.10 1.21
N LYS A 61 13.95 -4.97 1.47
CA LYS A 61 14.94 -5.38 0.48
C LYS A 61 14.30 -6.14 -0.68
N ASP A 62 13.55 -7.18 -0.39
CA ASP A 62 12.95 -8.09 -1.36
C ASP A 62 11.41 -8.13 -1.25
N ASP A 63 10.88 -7.94 -0.05
CA ASP A 63 9.45 -8.06 0.28
C ASP A 63 8.82 -6.70 0.65
N GLU A 64 7.52 -6.66 0.77
CA GLU A 64 6.76 -5.46 1.12
C GLU A 64 6.01 -5.62 2.44
N PRO A 65 6.48 -4.98 3.54
CA PRO A 65 5.72 -4.91 4.79
C PRO A 65 4.26 -4.50 4.60
N ILE A 66 3.99 -3.66 3.61
CA ILE A 66 2.61 -3.33 3.23
C ILE A 66 2.51 -2.83 1.79
N ARG A 67 1.45 -3.26 1.12
CA ARG A 67 0.95 -2.72 -0.16
C ARG A 67 -0.51 -2.32 0.02
N LEU A 68 -0.83 -1.06 -0.25
CA LEU A 68 -2.19 -0.54 -0.22
C LEU A 68 -2.77 -0.54 -1.63
N TYR A 69 -3.87 -1.25 -1.81
CA TYR A 69 -4.56 -1.44 -3.08
C TYR A 69 -5.86 -0.64 -3.14
N TYR A 70 -6.10 -0.03 -4.28
CA TYR A 70 -7.43 0.29 -4.78
C TYR A 70 -7.78 -0.73 -5.87
N ARG A 71 -9.01 -1.24 -5.87
CA ARG A 71 -9.49 -2.16 -6.90
C ARG A 71 -10.94 -1.90 -7.26
N LYS A 72 -11.19 -1.61 -8.54
CA LYS A 72 -12.53 -1.50 -9.08
C LYS A 72 -12.71 -2.51 -10.21
N LEU A 73 -13.64 -3.45 -10.02
CA LEU A 73 -13.99 -4.42 -11.08
C LEU A 73 -14.68 -3.71 -12.24
N PRO A 74 -14.53 -4.21 -13.50
CA PRO A 74 -15.10 -3.56 -14.68
C PRO A 74 -16.62 -3.31 -14.60
N GLN A 75 -17.37 -4.25 -13.97
CA GLN A 75 -18.82 -4.17 -13.80
C GLN A 75 -19.28 -3.26 -12.66
N ASN A 76 -18.36 -2.86 -11.76
CA ASN A 76 -18.68 -2.07 -10.57
C ASN A 76 -18.52 -0.57 -10.84
N GLN A 77 -19.25 0.27 -10.12
CA GLN A 77 -19.09 1.72 -10.13
C GLN A 77 -18.05 2.18 -9.12
N ARG A 78 -17.93 1.43 -8.00
CA ARG A 78 -17.05 1.74 -6.87
C ARG A 78 -15.95 0.71 -6.73
N GLY A 79 -14.84 1.15 -6.19
CA GLY A 79 -13.68 0.32 -5.87
C GLY A 79 -13.59 0.02 -4.38
N SER A 80 -12.95 -1.10 -4.08
CA SER A 80 -12.58 -1.53 -2.73
C SER A 80 -11.17 -1.08 -2.39
N ILE A 81 -10.88 -0.92 -1.10
CA ILE A 81 -9.54 -0.69 -0.54
C ILE A 81 -9.17 -1.88 0.34
N TYR A 82 -8.00 -2.42 0.12
CA TYR A 82 -7.44 -3.47 0.97
C TYR A 82 -5.91 -3.37 1.02
N ALA A 83 -5.33 -3.90 2.06
CA ALA A 83 -3.89 -4.01 2.21
C ALA A 83 -3.43 -5.46 2.08
N ALA A 84 -2.22 -5.67 1.56
CA ALA A 84 -1.47 -6.90 1.68
C ALA A 84 -0.25 -6.63 2.56
N HIS A 85 -0.08 -7.43 3.59
CA HIS A 85 1.11 -7.53 4.41
C HIS A 85 1.85 -8.81 4.01
N GLU A 86 3.04 -8.67 3.48
CA GLU A 86 3.89 -9.79 3.13
C GLU A 86 4.80 -10.14 4.31
N ILE A 87 4.83 -11.40 4.71
CA ILE A 87 5.80 -11.89 5.69
C ILE A 87 7.16 -11.98 5.00
N ASN A 88 8.23 -11.53 5.64
CA ASN A 88 9.57 -11.58 5.07
C ASN A 88 9.93 -13.02 4.65
N GLY A 89 10.10 -13.24 3.35
CA GLY A 89 10.30 -14.54 2.72
C GLY A 89 9.08 -15.47 2.75
N GLY A 90 7.87 -14.96 3.01
CA GLY A 90 6.64 -15.74 3.17
C GLY A 90 5.49 -15.26 2.28
N ASP A 91 4.29 -15.61 2.69
CA ASP A 91 3.06 -15.33 1.94
C ASP A 91 2.40 -14.02 2.36
N ASP A 92 1.56 -13.48 1.48
CA ASP A 92 0.70 -12.33 1.74
C ASP A 92 -0.45 -12.64 2.70
N ILE A 93 -0.64 -11.78 3.69
CA ILE A 93 -1.84 -11.72 4.52
C ILE A 93 -2.65 -10.50 4.08
N TYR A 94 -3.94 -10.68 3.76
CA TYR A 94 -4.78 -9.63 3.24
C TYR A 94 -5.72 -9.07 4.32
N TYR A 95 -5.85 -7.74 4.33
CA TYR A 95 -6.74 -6.98 5.22
C TYR A 95 -7.71 -6.18 4.37
N GLU A 96 -8.98 -6.56 4.37
CA GLU A 96 -10.05 -5.81 3.69
C GLU A 96 -10.41 -4.60 4.56
N ILE A 97 -10.39 -3.40 3.98
CA ILE A 97 -10.61 -2.14 4.70
C ILE A 97 -11.94 -1.52 4.27
N ILE A 98 -12.19 -1.46 2.97
CA ILE A 98 -13.44 -0.98 2.36
C ILE A 98 -13.83 -2.00 1.29
N GLY A 99 -15.08 -2.48 1.33
CA GLY A 99 -15.53 -3.52 0.42
C GLY A 99 -14.77 -4.83 0.58
N SER A 100 -14.43 -5.50 -0.53
CA SER A 100 -13.73 -6.77 -0.52
C SER A 100 -12.77 -6.93 -1.71
N ARG A 101 -11.75 -7.77 -1.56
CA ARG A 101 -10.82 -8.17 -2.63
C ARG A 101 -11.35 -9.28 -3.54
N SER A 102 -12.56 -9.76 -3.32
CA SER A 102 -13.17 -10.85 -4.11
C SER A 102 -13.21 -10.51 -5.60
N ASN A 103 -12.91 -11.51 -6.45
CA ASN A 103 -12.96 -11.38 -7.90
C ASN A 103 -14.40 -11.32 -8.47
N SER A 104 -15.39 -11.61 -7.65
CA SER A 104 -16.82 -11.62 -8.00
C SER A 104 -17.65 -10.70 -7.12
N LEU A 105 -16.98 -9.70 -6.48
CA LEU A 105 -17.69 -8.75 -5.62
C LEU A 105 -18.72 -7.97 -6.41
N SER A 106 -19.92 -7.86 -5.87
CA SER A 106 -20.91 -6.87 -6.30
C SER A 106 -20.41 -5.46 -5.96
N ASP A 107 -21.02 -4.43 -6.56
CA ASP A 107 -20.61 -3.03 -6.32
C ASP A 107 -20.63 -2.71 -4.81
N PRO A 108 -19.47 -2.39 -4.19
CA PRO A 108 -19.39 -2.20 -2.74
C PRO A 108 -20.14 -0.93 -2.33
N ALA A 109 -21.07 -1.05 -1.37
CA ALA A 109 -21.90 0.06 -0.93
C ALA A 109 -21.10 1.20 -0.28
N ASP A 110 -20.00 0.84 0.40
CA ASP A 110 -19.03 1.71 1.05
C ASP A 110 -17.82 2.05 0.18
N GLY A 111 -17.81 1.58 -1.07
CA GLY A 111 -16.68 1.74 -1.99
C GLY A 111 -16.48 3.17 -2.48
N ILE A 112 -15.29 3.44 -3.02
CA ILE A 112 -14.87 4.75 -3.53
C ILE A 112 -14.97 4.77 -5.05
N THR A 113 -15.57 5.81 -5.64
CA THR A 113 -15.69 5.95 -7.09
C THR A 113 -14.39 6.45 -7.74
N LEU A 114 -14.23 6.23 -9.05
CA LEU A 114 -13.15 6.89 -9.79
C LEU A 114 -13.33 8.41 -9.72
N ASN A 115 -12.21 9.14 -9.65
CA ASN A 115 -12.12 10.59 -9.49
C ASN A 115 -12.63 11.15 -8.15
N GLU A 116 -13.09 10.30 -7.25
CA GLU A 116 -13.44 10.70 -5.88
C GLU A 116 -12.15 10.95 -5.08
N LEU A 117 -12.13 12.03 -4.31
CA LEU A 117 -11.01 12.38 -3.44
C LEU A 117 -11.09 11.58 -2.15
N TRP A 118 -9.98 10.96 -1.80
CA TRP A 118 -9.81 10.25 -0.53
C TRP A 118 -8.37 10.31 -0.06
N SER A 119 -8.14 9.98 1.19
CA SER A 119 -6.82 10.02 1.78
C SER A 119 -6.47 8.72 2.49
N TYR A 120 -5.19 8.43 2.55
CA TYR A 120 -4.67 7.37 3.41
C TYR A 120 -3.51 7.84 4.27
N GLU A 121 -3.35 7.17 5.38
CA GLU A 121 -2.16 7.18 6.22
C GLU A 121 -1.70 5.74 6.45
N ILE A 122 -0.42 5.47 6.25
CA ILE A 122 0.27 4.25 6.65
C ILE A 122 1.25 4.65 7.74
N LEU A 123 0.94 4.30 8.99
CA LEU A 123 1.78 4.54 10.16
C LEU A 123 2.53 3.25 10.52
N ALA A 124 3.85 3.36 10.64
CA ALA A 124 4.75 2.28 11.05
C ALA A 124 5.42 2.63 12.37
N GLN A 125 5.19 1.82 13.40
CA GLN A 125 5.79 2.02 14.71
C GLN A 125 6.11 0.67 15.37
N GLY A 126 7.40 0.37 15.54
CA GLY A 126 7.84 -0.92 16.06
C GLY A 126 7.31 -2.08 15.22
N ASN A 127 6.61 -3.01 15.85
CA ASN A 127 5.96 -4.14 15.18
C ASN A 127 4.49 -3.86 14.81
N GLN A 128 4.06 -2.59 14.78
CA GLN A 128 2.69 -2.22 14.44
C GLN A 128 2.65 -1.42 13.13
N LEU A 129 1.77 -1.83 12.23
CA LEU A 129 1.34 -1.03 11.09
C LEU A 129 -0.13 -0.69 11.25
N GLU A 130 -0.45 0.58 11.08
CA GLU A 130 -1.82 1.06 11.02
C GLU A 130 -2.07 1.69 9.65
N VAL A 131 -3.16 1.31 9.01
CA VAL A 131 -3.67 1.95 7.80
C VAL A 131 -4.98 2.62 8.13
N THR A 132 -5.05 3.93 7.87
CA THR A 132 -6.28 4.71 8.02
C THR A 132 -6.70 5.25 6.67
N ILE A 133 -7.97 5.05 6.30
CA ILE A 133 -8.59 5.61 5.10
C ILE A 133 -9.60 6.68 5.50
N ARG A 134 -9.56 7.83 4.81
CA ARG A 134 -10.46 8.96 5.07
C ARG A 134 -11.18 9.40 3.80
N SER A 135 -12.41 9.88 3.95
CA SER A 135 -13.10 10.59 2.88
C SER A 135 -12.46 11.96 2.65
N GLY A 136 -12.29 12.36 1.39
CA GLY A 136 -11.72 13.66 1.05
C GLY A 136 -10.24 13.78 1.43
N ASP A 137 -9.89 14.82 2.16
CA ASP A 137 -8.51 15.12 2.55
C ASP A 137 -8.10 14.42 3.88
N LEU A 138 -6.89 14.73 4.36
CA LEU A 138 -6.33 14.14 5.59
C LEU A 138 -7.10 14.49 6.87
N TYR A 139 -8.01 15.44 6.82
CA TYR A 139 -8.88 15.86 7.93
C TYR A 139 -10.31 15.30 7.80
N GLY A 140 -10.59 14.57 6.72
CA GLY A 140 -11.87 13.95 6.45
C GLY A 140 -12.24 12.85 7.45
N GLU A 141 -13.49 12.40 7.39
CA GLU A 141 -13.99 11.31 8.21
C GLU A 141 -13.21 10.02 7.97
N VAL A 142 -12.88 9.28 9.03
CA VAL A 142 -12.31 7.94 8.92
C VAL A 142 -13.38 6.98 8.42
N ILE A 143 -13.15 6.38 7.26
CA ILE A 143 -14.09 5.46 6.61
C ILE A 143 -13.60 4.01 6.63
N GLY A 144 -12.36 3.76 7.07
CA GLY A 144 -11.84 2.42 7.24
C GLY A 144 -10.45 2.40 7.87
N THR A 145 -10.13 1.33 8.59
CA THR A 145 -8.83 1.12 9.21
C THR A 145 -8.40 -0.34 9.13
N ALA A 146 -7.08 -0.57 9.18
CA ALA A 146 -6.51 -1.89 9.43
C ALA A 146 -5.34 -1.75 10.40
N ASN A 147 -5.26 -2.66 11.38
CA ASN A 147 -4.15 -2.77 12.33
C ASN A 147 -3.47 -4.11 12.10
N ILE A 148 -2.16 -4.09 11.90
CA ILE A 148 -1.36 -5.24 11.52
C ILE A 148 -0.25 -5.42 12.56
N ASP A 149 -0.25 -6.56 13.24
CA ASP A 149 0.83 -6.97 14.12
C ASP A 149 1.91 -7.68 13.30
N MET A 150 3.08 -7.08 13.21
CA MET A 150 4.25 -7.60 12.49
C MET A 150 5.23 -8.34 13.40
N SER A 151 4.91 -8.62 14.66
CA SER A 151 5.85 -9.24 15.62
C SER A 151 6.37 -10.60 15.18
N ALA A 152 5.66 -11.28 14.28
CA ALA A 152 6.07 -12.56 13.67
C ALA A 152 6.42 -12.43 12.18
N SER A 153 6.61 -11.21 11.65
CA SER A 153 6.77 -10.98 10.22
C SER A 153 8.23 -10.90 9.74
N GLY A 154 9.21 -10.90 10.67
CA GLY A 154 10.62 -10.97 10.33
C GLY A 154 11.25 -9.69 9.76
N TYR A 155 10.65 -8.52 9.98
CA TYR A 155 11.20 -7.21 9.58
C TYR A 155 11.99 -6.53 10.69
N ASP A 156 12.00 -7.08 11.89
CA ASP A 156 12.70 -6.60 13.07
C ASP A 156 14.15 -7.14 13.20
N ILE A 157 14.79 -7.43 12.06
CA ILE A 157 16.15 -8.00 11.99
C ILE A 157 17.17 -7.00 11.45
N ALA A 158 18.45 -7.34 11.64
CA ALA A 158 19.55 -6.55 11.15
C ALA A 158 19.65 -6.57 9.65
N LYS A 159 19.65 -5.73 8.80
CA LYS A 159 19.76 -5.71 7.32
C LYS A 159 18.42 -5.65 6.57
N GLU A 160 17.31 -5.51 7.26
CA GLU A 160 16.06 -5.14 6.63
C GLU A 160 15.85 -3.62 6.78
N PHE A 161 15.98 -2.90 5.67
CA PHE A 161 15.86 -1.45 5.60
C PHE A 161 14.70 -1.07 4.68
N MET A 162 13.83 -0.22 5.20
CA MET A 162 12.57 0.16 4.57
C MET A 162 12.69 1.44 3.76
N TYR A 163 11.77 1.63 2.84
CA TYR A 163 11.50 2.91 2.20
C TYR A 163 10.03 2.99 1.77
N PHE A 164 9.48 4.20 1.78
CA PHE A 164 8.13 4.44 1.31
C PHE A 164 8.08 4.54 -0.22
N LYS A 165 6.97 4.07 -0.78
CA LYS A 165 6.60 4.29 -2.17
C LYS A 165 5.17 4.79 -2.26
N ALA A 166 4.91 5.74 -3.16
CA ALA A 166 3.57 6.14 -3.58
C ALA A 166 3.55 6.30 -5.11
N GLY A 167 2.43 5.98 -5.74
CA GLY A 167 2.31 6.06 -7.19
C GLY A 167 1.13 5.27 -7.73
N ALA A 168 1.12 5.03 -9.04
CA ALA A 168 0.19 4.15 -9.73
C ALA A 168 0.94 2.90 -10.19
N TYR A 169 1.02 1.89 -9.32
CA TYR A 169 1.61 0.62 -9.72
C TYR A 169 0.52 -0.32 -10.26
N ASN A 170 0.34 -0.30 -11.58
CA ASN A 170 -0.58 -1.18 -12.27
C ASN A 170 -0.23 -2.65 -12.03
N GLN A 171 -1.18 -3.45 -11.60
CA GLN A 171 -1.01 -4.86 -11.28
C GLN A 171 -1.38 -5.78 -12.43
N ASN A 172 -1.84 -5.24 -13.54
CA ASN A 172 -2.24 -5.97 -14.73
C ASN A 172 -1.24 -5.77 -15.87
N ASN A 173 -1.07 -6.76 -16.70
CA ASN A 173 -0.21 -6.70 -17.87
C ASN A 173 -0.72 -7.62 -19.00
N THR A 174 -0.08 -7.59 -20.15
CA THR A 174 -0.49 -8.37 -21.33
C THR A 174 -0.33 -9.88 -21.13
N SER A 175 0.58 -10.34 -20.28
CA SER A 175 0.73 -11.77 -19.96
C SER A 175 -0.42 -12.30 -19.08
N ASP A 176 -1.12 -11.40 -18.40
CA ASP A 176 -2.33 -11.70 -17.62
C ASP A 176 -3.62 -11.52 -18.45
N GLY A 177 -3.51 -11.34 -19.78
CA GLY A 177 -4.63 -11.11 -20.68
C GLY A 177 -5.12 -9.67 -20.74
N GLY A 178 -4.37 -8.72 -20.17
CA GLY A 178 -4.65 -7.29 -20.30
C GLY A 178 -4.34 -6.76 -21.71
N LEU A 179 -5.12 -5.79 -22.18
CA LEU A 179 -4.84 -5.08 -23.42
C LEU A 179 -3.61 -4.20 -23.26
N ALA A 180 -2.85 -4.01 -24.34
CA ALA A 180 -1.59 -3.25 -24.31
C ALA A 180 -1.79 -1.75 -24.03
N ASP A 181 -2.96 -1.21 -24.33
CA ASP A 181 -3.36 0.17 -24.14
C ASP A 181 -4.19 0.39 -22.85
N ASP A 182 -4.43 -0.67 -22.08
CA ASP A 182 -5.14 -0.58 -20.80
C ASP A 182 -4.19 -0.06 -19.71
N PHE A 183 -4.64 0.90 -18.92
CA PHE A 183 -3.77 1.61 -17.97
C PHE A 183 -4.46 1.92 -16.65
N SER A 184 -3.65 2.28 -15.67
CA SER A 184 -4.10 2.87 -14.40
C SER A 184 -3.56 4.28 -14.27
N GLN A 185 -4.36 5.19 -13.72
CA GLN A 185 -4.00 6.58 -13.47
C GLN A 185 -4.41 7.00 -12.06
N VAL A 186 -3.49 7.65 -11.35
CA VAL A 186 -3.71 8.20 -10.02
C VAL A 186 -3.19 9.63 -9.97
N THR A 187 -3.99 10.55 -9.46
CA THR A 187 -3.58 11.92 -9.18
C THR A 187 -3.37 12.10 -7.69
N PHE A 188 -2.19 12.51 -7.29
CA PHE A 188 -1.87 12.88 -5.91
C PHE A 188 -2.00 14.38 -5.73
N TYR A 189 -2.82 14.81 -4.77
CA TYR A 189 -3.02 16.20 -4.38
C TYR A 189 -2.17 16.58 -3.17
N HIS A 190 -1.86 15.58 -2.33
CA HIS A 190 -0.93 15.69 -1.22
C HIS A 190 -0.14 14.40 -1.12
N LEU A 191 1.15 14.51 -0.81
CA LEU A 191 2.02 13.38 -0.54
C LEU A 191 3.08 13.80 0.47
N GLU A 192 3.13 13.11 1.58
CA GLU A 192 4.07 13.37 2.68
C GLU A 192 4.61 12.06 3.23
N ALA A 193 5.92 11.99 3.41
CA ALA A 193 6.58 10.94 4.18
C ALA A 193 7.36 11.62 5.31
N SER A 194 7.21 11.14 6.52
CA SER A 194 7.90 11.66 7.70
C SER A 194 8.37 10.53 8.60
N HIS A 195 9.36 10.83 9.44
CA HIS A 195 9.97 9.93 10.42
C HIS A 195 9.98 10.60 11.78
N ASN A 196 10.01 9.79 12.83
CA ASN A 196 10.09 10.25 14.22
C ASN A 196 11.53 10.58 14.60
#